data_a62fae1d56f322cbcd51924166f0a0cd
#
_entry.id   a62fae1d56f322cbcd51924166f0a0cd
#
_cell.length_a   1.000
_cell.length_b   1.000
_cell.length_c   1.000
_cell.angle_alpha   90.00
_cell.angle_beta   90.00
_cell.angle_gamma   90.00
#
_symmetry.space_group_name_H-M   'P 1'
#
loop_
_entity.id
_entity.type
_entity.pdbx_description
1 polymer ?
#
loop_
_entity_poly.entity_id
_entity_poly.type
_entity_poly.pdbx_seq_one_letter_code
_entity_poly.pdbx_strand_id
1 'polypeptide(L)'
;TICGTLRIEVSIDYSKYRLPQVLAAYTAQCPDVTLRVSTNHSRDCLRTLQDSSVHLAIVRGEYDWDEGKILLEREPVCLIRSRENASVPLRELRYIGRDSDPEHMSMKARWLMEHKMEPDAQLNVDGLSTCVAMVNAGLGWSIVPSICLNYFDGISEPLFFADGTPLTRSTY
;
A
#
# COMPACT_ATOMS: atom_id res chain seq x y z
N THR A 1 29.78 -19.56 -3.43
CA THR A 1 29.47 -18.16 -3.13
C THR A 1 28.37 -17.69 -4.09
N ILE A 2 27.31 -17.06 -3.57
CA ILE A 2 26.25 -16.47 -4.40
C ILE A 2 26.77 -15.11 -4.85
N CYS A 3 26.83 -14.89 -6.17
CA CYS A 3 27.33 -13.65 -6.76
C CYS A 3 26.58 -13.34 -8.07
N GLY A 4 26.82 -12.19 -8.63
CA GLY A 4 26.19 -11.73 -9.87
C GLY A 4 25.29 -10.52 -9.64
N THR A 5 24.39 -10.26 -10.60
CA THR A 5 23.48 -9.11 -10.54
C THR A 5 22.03 -9.60 -10.39
N LEU A 6 21.34 -9.13 -9.37
CA LEU A 6 19.92 -9.33 -9.18
C LEU A 6 19.17 -8.03 -9.52
N ARG A 7 18.30 -8.09 -10.52
CA ARG A 7 17.43 -6.99 -10.92
C ARG A 7 16.03 -7.24 -10.40
N ILE A 8 15.50 -6.29 -9.64
CA ILE A 8 14.16 -6.35 -9.08
C ILE A 8 13.40 -5.05 -9.37
N GLU A 9 12.12 -5.17 -9.65
CA GLU A 9 11.22 -4.02 -9.71
C GLU A 9 10.15 -4.17 -8.65
N VAL A 10 9.90 -3.09 -7.93
CA VAL A 10 9.13 -3.13 -6.69
C VAL A 10 8.09 -2.04 -6.70
N SER A 11 6.89 -2.38 -6.22
CA SER A 11 5.85 -1.37 -6.02
C SER A 11 6.35 -0.23 -5.13
N ILE A 12 5.95 0.98 -5.44
CA ILE A 12 6.43 2.20 -4.80
C ILE A 12 6.32 2.13 -3.28
N ASP A 13 5.17 1.72 -2.76
CA ASP A 13 4.93 1.71 -1.33
C ASP A 13 5.75 0.64 -0.60
N TYR A 14 5.85 -0.57 -1.15
CA TYR A 14 6.68 -1.62 -0.57
C TYR A 14 8.16 -1.22 -0.56
N SER A 15 8.63 -0.61 -1.63
CA SER A 15 10.02 -0.15 -1.73
C SER A 15 10.38 0.86 -0.64
N LYS A 16 9.41 1.67 -0.23
CA LYS A 16 9.61 2.72 0.77
C LYS A 16 9.50 2.19 2.21
N TYR A 17 8.49 1.35 2.48
CA TYR A 17 8.15 1.00 3.86
C TYR A 17 8.68 -0.35 4.32
N ARG A 18 9.03 -1.26 3.42
CA ARG A 18 9.45 -2.64 3.75
C ARG A 18 10.79 -3.04 3.16
N LEU A 19 11.03 -2.71 1.90
CA LEU A 19 12.20 -3.19 1.17
C LEU A 19 13.54 -2.85 1.81
N PRO A 20 13.77 -1.66 2.38
CA PRO A 20 15.07 -1.33 2.95
C PRO A 20 15.54 -2.34 4.00
N GLN A 21 14.68 -2.81 4.88
CA GLN A 21 15.00 -3.80 5.90
C GLN A 21 15.26 -5.18 5.30
N VAL A 22 14.49 -5.56 4.30
CA VAL A 22 14.65 -6.83 3.57
C VAL A 22 16.01 -6.85 2.87
N LEU A 23 16.36 -5.78 2.18
CA LEU A 23 17.64 -5.69 1.48
C LEU A 23 18.83 -5.61 2.43
N ALA A 24 18.67 -4.95 3.58
CA ALA A 24 19.73 -4.94 4.60
C ALA A 24 20.05 -6.36 5.08
N ALA A 25 19.03 -7.19 5.32
CA ALA A 25 19.23 -8.59 5.70
C ALA A 25 19.82 -9.41 4.54
N TYR A 26 19.35 -9.20 3.32
CA TYR A 26 19.83 -9.92 2.15
C TYR A 26 21.31 -9.63 1.84
N THR A 27 21.70 -8.36 1.85
CA THR A 27 23.08 -7.96 1.57
C THR A 27 24.08 -8.46 2.62
N ALA A 28 23.63 -8.59 3.87
CA ALA A 28 24.45 -9.18 4.92
C ALA A 28 24.75 -10.68 4.66
N GLN A 29 23.79 -11.39 4.05
CA GLN A 29 23.95 -12.82 3.73
C GLN A 29 24.61 -13.05 2.37
N CYS A 30 24.42 -12.16 1.43
CA CYS A 30 24.89 -12.29 0.05
C CYS A 30 25.67 -11.03 -0.38
N PRO A 31 26.85 -10.77 0.22
CA PRO A 31 27.59 -9.52 0.00
C PRO A 31 28.14 -9.36 -1.42
N ASP A 32 28.30 -10.46 -2.15
CA ASP A 32 28.85 -10.47 -3.50
C ASP A 32 27.81 -10.30 -4.60
N VAL A 33 26.54 -10.05 -4.23
CA VAL A 33 25.46 -9.80 -5.18
C VAL A 33 25.30 -8.29 -5.39
N THR A 34 25.33 -7.89 -6.66
CA THR A 34 24.98 -6.54 -7.06
C THR A 34 23.46 -6.43 -7.20
N LEU A 35 22.87 -5.48 -6.49
CA LEU A 35 21.43 -5.23 -6.56
C LEU A 35 21.12 -4.07 -7.49
N ARG A 36 20.13 -4.28 -8.37
CA ARG A 36 19.51 -3.23 -9.21
C ARG A 36 18.04 -3.17 -8.87
N VAL A 37 17.62 -2.08 -8.25
CA VAL A 37 16.25 -1.89 -7.78
C VAL A 37 15.62 -0.74 -8.53
N SER A 38 14.48 -0.98 -9.14
CA SER A 38 13.62 0.04 -9.73
C SER A 38 12.25 -0.01 -9.07
N THR A 39 11.54 1.11 -9.09
CA THR A 39 10.22 1.23 -8.47
C THR A 39 9.20 1.69 -9.50
N ASN A 40 7.99 1.15 -9.39
CA ASN A 40 6.90 1.51 -10.29
C ASN A 40 5.55 1.11 -9.66
N HIS A 41 4.47 1.45 -10.34
CA HIS A 41 3.17 0.89 -10.01
C HIS A 41 3.15 -0.62 -10.27
N SER A 42 2.38 -1.36 -9.47
CA SER A 42 2.39 -2.84 -9.50
C SER A 42 2.10 -3.42 -10.89
N ARG A 43 1.17 -2.81 -11.64
CA ARG A 43 0.87 -3.25 -13.01
C ARG A 43 2.09 -3.15 -13.91
N ASP A 44 2.85 -2.08 -13.80
CA ASP A 44 4.03 -1.84 -14.63
C ASP A 44 5.19 -2.74 -14.19
N CYS A 45 5.29 -3.04 -12.90
CA CYS A 45 6.23 -4.05 -12.39
C CYS A 45 6.01 -5.42 -13.05
N LEU A 46 4.76 -5.83 -13.22
CA LEU A 46 4.44 -7.09 -13.88
C LEU A 46 4.77 -7.07 -15.37
N ARG A 47 4.55 -5.96 -16.06
CA ARG A 47 4.96 -5.80 -17.46
C ARG A 47 6.46 -5.94 -17.62
N THR A 48 7.23 -5.29 -16.77
CA THR A 48 8.69 -5.38 -16.76
C THR A 48 9.18 -6.80 -16.51
N LEU A 49 8.51 -7.54 -15.64
CA LEU A 49 8.79 -8.96 -15.40
C LEU A 49 8.47 -9.83 -16.63
N GLN A 50 7.33 -9.61 -17.28
CA GLN A 50 6.95 -10.29 -18.52
C GLN A 50 7.96 -10.06 -19.63
N ASP A 51 8.50 -8.86 -19.74
CA ASP A 51 9.52 -8.50 -20.72
C ASP A 51 10.92 -9.01 -20.38
N SER A 52 11.05 -9.77 -19.29
CA SER A 52 12.31 -10.33 -18.79
C SER A 52 13.39 -9.29 -18.50
N SER A 53 13.01 -8.05 -18.27
CA SER A 53 13.94 -6.96 -17.94
C SER A 53 14.42 -7.05 -16.50
N VAL A 54 13.68 -7.73 -15.64
CA VAL A 54 14.00 -7.99 -14.24
C VAL A 54 13.85 -9.47 -13.90
N HIS A 55 14.49 -9.90 -12.83
CA HIS A 55 14.42 -11.30 -12.38
C HIS A 55 13.19 -11.57 -11.52
N LEU A 56 12.77 -10.59 -10.72
CA LEU A 56 11.54 -10.67 -9.94
C LEU A 56 10.91 -9.30 -9.77
N ALA A 57 9.60 -9.34 -9.48
CA ALA A 57 8.82 -8.16 -9.16
C ALA A 57 8.14 -8.36 -7.80
N ILE A 58 8.04 -7.30 -7.02
CA ILE A 58 7.25 -7.24 -5.80
C ILE A 58 6.07 -6.32 -6.06
N VAL A 59 4.87 -6.88 -5.98
CA VAL A 59 3.63 -6.18 -6.36
C VAL A 59 2.61 -6.21 -5.23
N ARG A 60 1.75 -5.20 -5.19
CA ARG A 60 0.68 -5.08 -4.21
C ARG A 60 -0.68 -5.16 -4.89
N GLY A 61 -1.53 -6.03 -4.37
CA GLY A 61 -2.83 -6.34 -4.94
C GLY A 61 -2.87 -7.74 -5.54
N GLU A 62 -4.05 -8.12 -6.02
CA GLU A 62 -4.26 -9.41 -6.65
C GLU A 62 -4.10 -9.29 -8.17
N TYR A 63 -3.19 -10.06 -8.72
CA TYR A 63 -2.92 -10.11 -10.15
C TYR A 63 -2.82 -11.57 -10.59
N ASP A 64 -3.30 -11.85 -11.79
CA ASP A 64 -3.13 -13.15 -12.42
C ASP A 64 -1.67 -13.30 -12.87
N TRP A 65 -1.01 -14.31 -12.32
CA TRP A 65 0.37 -14.63 -12.67
C TRP A 65 0.55 -16.15 -12.56
N ASP A 66 0.93 -16.79 -13.66
CA ASP A 66 0.98 -18.25 -13.78
C ASP A 66 2.33 -18.85 -13.41
N GLU A 67 3.39 -18.04 -13.37
CA GLU A 67 4.74 -18.47 -13.02
C GLU A 67 5.04 -18.10 -11.57
N GLY A 68 5.51 -18.83 -10.75
CA GLY A 68 5.86 -18.63 -9.34
C GLY A 68 5.32 -17.37 -8.67
N LYS A 69 4.50 -17.52 -7.66
CA LYS A 69 3.88 -16.43 -6.91
C LYS A 69 3.93 -16.75 -5.43
N ILE A 70 4.50 -15.86 -4.64
CA ILE A 70 4.67 -16.03 -3.20
C ILE A 70 4.01 -14.88 -2.47
N LEU A 71 3.12 -15.18 -1.54
CA LEU A 71 2.55 -14.18 -0.65
C LEU A 71 3.60 -13.76 0.38
N LEU A 72 3.99 -12.48 0.36
CA LEU A 72 4.95 -11.91 1.30
C LEU A 72 4.28 -11.37 2.56
N GLU A 73 3.16 -10.66 2.39
CA GLU A 73 2.48 -9.99 3.48
C GLU A 73 1.00 -9.83 3.14
N ARG A 74 0.15 -9.99 4.14
CA ARG A 74 -1.25 -9.57 4.09
C ARG A 74 -1.49 -8.64 5.26
N GLU A 75 -1.87 -7.41 4.97
CA GLU A 75 -1.98 -6.35 5.96
C GLU A 75 -3.41 -5.81 6.04
N PRO A 76 -3.84 -5.31 7.20
CA PRO A 76 -5.13 -4.65 7.31
C PRO A 76 -5.15 -3.33 6.55
N VAL A 77 -6.33 -2.97 6.07
CA VAL A 77 -6.65 -1.64 5.56
C VAL A 77 -7.37 -0.88 6.68
N CYS A 78 -6.94 0.33 6.94
CA CYS A 78 -7.32 1.09 8.11
C CYS A 78 -7.93 2.45 7.73
N LEU A 79 -8.83 2.93 8.59
CA LEU A 79 -9.25 4.32 8.60
C LEU A 79 -8.26 5.10 9.46
N ILE A 80 -7.81 6.25 8.96
CA ILE A 80 -6.88 7.14 9.66
C ILE A 80 -7.43 8.54 9.76
N ARG A 81 -7.16 9.19 10.89
CA ARG A 81 -7.41 10.61 11.14
C ARG A 81 -6.39 11.18 12.11
N SER A 82 -6.22 12.48 12.14
CA SER A 82 -5.34 13.12 13.10
C SER A 82 -5.93 13.05 14.52
N ARG A 83 -5.08 13.19 15.54
CA ARG A 83 -5.52 13.21 16.95
C ARG A 83 -6.42 14.40 17.25
N GLU A 84 -6.17 15.54 16.64
CA GLU A 84 -7.00 16.74 16.81
C GLU A 84 -8.43 16.56 16.30
N ASN A 85 -8.63 15.64 15.33
CA ASN A 85 -9.93 15.32 14.75
C ASN A 85 -10.61 14.10 15.40
N ALA A 86 -10.08 13.59 16.50
CA ALA A 86 -10.52 12.34 17.13
C ALA A 86 -12.01 12.35 17.53
N SER A 87 -12.51 13.47 17.99
CA SER A 87 -13.89 13.61 18.45
C SER A 87 -14.85 14.19 17.41
N VAL A 88 -14.33 14.55 16.24
CA VAL A 88 -15.16 15.11 15.16
C VAL A 88 -15.86 13.97 14.42
N PRO A 89 -17.18 14.01 14.21
CA PRO A 89 -17.85 13.01 13.39
C PRO A 89 -17.25 12.93 11.98
N LEU A 90 -17.07 11.71 11.45
CA LEU A 90 -16.47 11.54 10.11
C LEU A 90 -17.18 12.33 9.02
N ARG A 91 -18.52 12.47 9.14
CA ARG A 91 -19.33 13.21 8.15
C ARG A 91 -19.00 14.70 8.10
N GLU A 92 -18.44 15.23 9.15
CA GLU A 92 -18.02 16.64 9.25
C GLU A 92 -16.55 16.83 8.83
N LEU A 93 -15.81 15.74 8.68
CA LEU A 93 -14.43 15.76 8.21
C LEU A 93 -14.38 15.55 6.69
N ARG A 94 -13.44 16.22 6.05
CA ARG A 94 -13.16 16.00 4.63
C ARG A 94 -12.60 14.59 4.43
N TYR A 95 -13.10 13.89 3.43
CA TYR A 95 -12.51 12.65 2.95
C TYR A 95 -11.37 12.96 1.96
N ILE A 96 -10.21 12.38 2.21
CA ILE A 96 -9.08 12.46 1.31
C ILE A 96 -9.07 11.19 0.48
N GLY A 97 -9.45 11.33 -0.80
CA GLY A 97 -9.45 10.24 -1.76
C GLY A 97 -8.05 9.93 -2.24
N ARG A 98 -7.80 8.65 -2.53
CA ARG A 98 -6.53 8.21 -3.11
C ARG A 98 -6.79 7.17 -4.18
N ASP A 99 -6.29 7.44 -5.37
CA ASP A 99 -6.38 6.50 -6.47
C ASP A 99 -5.47 5.30 -6.22
N SER A 100 -5.95 4.14 -6.63
CA SER A 100 -5.28 2.87 -6.44
C SER A 100 -5.74 1.91 -7.55
N ASP A 101 -5.31 0.64 -7.50
CA ASP A 101 -5.80 -0.36 -8.44
C ASP A 101 -7.32 -0.61 -8.26
N PRO A 102 -7.97 -1.15 -9.30
CA PRO A 102 -9.43 -1.32 -9.30
C PRO A 102 -9.96 -2.17 -8.14
N GLU A 103 -9.24 -3.22 -7.75
CA GLU A 103 -9.65 -4.08 -6.64
C GLU A 103 -9.68 -3.33 -5.31
N HIS A 104 -8.62 -2.58 -5.03
CA HIS A 104 -8.54 -1.77 -3.82
C HIS A 104 -9.57 -0.65 -3.82
N MET A 105 -9.81 -0.02 -4.96
CA MET A 105 -10.87 0.99 -5.12
C MET A 105 -12.25 0.39 -4.87
N SER A 106 -12.53 -0.80 -5.38
CA SER A 106 -13.80 -1.51 -5.16
C SER A 106 -14.00 -1.88 -3.70
N MET A 107 -12.97 -2.29 -3.01
CA MET A 107 -13.01 -2.61 -1.58
C MET A 107 -13.36 -1.38 -0.75
N LYS A 108 -12.75 -0.24 -1.01
CA LYS A 108 -13.05 1.02 -0.35
C LYS A 108 -14.49 1.48 -0.63
N ALA A 109 -14.91 1.40 -1.88
CA ALA A 109 -16.26 1.78 -2.28
C ALA A 109 -17.33 0.91 -1.58
N ARG A 110 -17.11 -0.39 -1.48
CA ARG A 110 -18.00 -1.30 -0.75
C ARG A 110 -18.12 -0.91 0.72
N TRP A 111 -17.00 -0.66 1.38
CA TRP A 111 -17.02 -0.25 2.79
C TRP A 111 -17.78 1.06 3.00
N LEU A 112 -17.53 2.06 2.17
CA LEU A 112 -18.22 3.34 2.20
C LEU A 112 -19.73 3.18 2.02
N MET A 113 -20.14 2.36 1.06
CA MET A 113 -21.55 2.07 0.79
C MET A 113 -22.23 1.37 1.97
N GLU A 114 -21.58 0.37 2.57
CA GLU A 114 -22.10 -0.33 3.75
C GLU A 114 -22.29 0.61 4.96
N HIS A 115 -21.47 1.65 5.06
CA HIS A 115 -21.57 2.67 6.11
C HIS A 115 -22.42 3.89 5.71
N LYS A 116 -23.11 3.80 4.57
CA LYS A 116 -23.96 4.88 4.03
C LYS A 116 -23.22 6.20 3.91
N MET A 117 -21.99 6.14 3.46
CA MET A 117 -21.12 7.29 3.25
C MET A 117 -20.88 7.46 1.75
N GLU A 118 -21.20 8.65 1.25
CA GLU A 118 -20.89 9.09 -0.11
C GLU A 118 -19.99 10.33 -0.01
N PRO A 119 -18.73 10.16 0.39
CA PRO A 119 -17.89 11.32 0.58
C PRO A 119 -17.60 12.02 -0.75
N ASP A 120 -17.86 13.31 -0.78
CA ASP A 120 -17.40 14.15 -1.87
C ASP A 120 -15.89 14.35 -1.70
N ALA A 121 -15.12 13.65 -2.51
CA ALA A 121 -13.66 13.72 -2.47
C ALA A 121 -13.19 15.01 -3.15
N GLN A 122 -13.31 16.13 -2.43
CA GLN A 122 -12.78 17.41 -2.88
C GLN A 122 -11.25 17.48 -2.85
N LEU A 123 -10.62 16.53 -2.20
CA LEU A 123 -9.18 16.39 -2.14
C LEU A 123 -8.81 14.97 -2.52
N ASN A 124 -8.15 14.83 -3.65
CA ASN A 124 -7.65 13.55 -4.15
C ASN A 124 -6.14 13.62 -4.32
N VAL A 125 -5.47 12.56 -3.93
CA VAL A 125 -4.03 12.37 -4.11
C VAL A 125 -3.76 11.02 -4.74
N ASP A 126 -2.63 10.85 -5.38
CA ASP A 126 -2.22 9.58 -6.00
C ASP A 126 -1.22 8.79 -5.14
N GLY A 127 -0.49 9.47 -4.27
CA GLY A 127 0.55 8.85 -3.44
C GLY A 127 0.09 8.56 -2.02
N LEU A 128 0.42 7.37 -1.52
CA LEU A 128 0.09 6.95 -0.15
C LEU A 128 0.76 7.85 0.90
N SER A 129 2.05 8.15 0.75
CA SER A 129 2.76 9.02 1.68
C SER A 129 2.22 10.44 1.71
N THR A 130 1.80 10.95 0.56
CA THR A 130 1.14 12.26 0.46
C THR A 130 -0.21 12.25 1.19
N CYS A 131 -0.98 11.21 1.00
CA CYS A 131 -2.26 11.03 1.71
C CYS A 131 -2.08 11.05 3.23
N VAL A 132 -1.12 10.31 3.74
CA VAL A 132 -0.80 10.27 5.18
C VAL A 132 -0.36 11.63 5.68
N ALA A 133 0.47 12.35 4.92
CA ALA A 133 0.90 13.71 5.28
C ALA A 133 -0.29 14.69 5.37
N MET A 134 -1.25 14.58 4.46
CA MET A 134 -2.47 15.40 4.48
C MET A 134 -3.33 15.10 5.72
N VAL A 135 -3.47 13.82 6.08
CA VAL A 135 -4.18 13.43 7.30
C VAL A 135 -3.47 13.93 8.54
N ASN A 136 -2.14 13.81 8.62
CA ASN A 136 -1.33 14.33 9.73
C ASN A 136 -1.46 15.85 9.88
N ALA A 137 -1.65 16.57 8.80
CA ALA A 137 -1.88 18.00 8.81
C ALA A 137 -3.29 18.42 9.27
N GLY A 138 -4.16 17.45 9.57
CA GLY A 138 -5.53 17.71 10.01
C GLY A 138 -6.52 18.04 8.90
N LEU A 139 -6.15 17.78 7.63
CA LEU A 139 -7.01 18.12 6.49
C LEU A 139 -8.24 17.22 6.35
N GLY A 140 -8.24 16.05 6.99
CA GLY A 140 -9.36 15.14 6.91
C GLY A 140 -8.98 13.71 7.30
N TRP A 141 -9.76 12.74 6.83
CA TRP A 141 -9.56 11.32 7.09
C TRP A 141 -9.41 10.55 5.78
N SER A 142 -8.85 9.37 5.86
CA SER A 142 -8.69 8.51 4.68
C SER A 142 -8.70 7.03 5.05
N ILE A 143 -8.73 6.18 4.02
CA ILE A 143 -8.64 4.72 4.12
C ILE A 143 -7.33 4.32 3.46
N VAL A 144 -6.43 3.72 4.23
CA VAL A 144 -5.08 3.39 3.80
C VAL A 144 -4.67 2.00 4.27
N PRO A 145 -3.80 1.30 3.51
CA PRO A 145 -3.20 0.06 4.00
C PRO A 145 -2.22 0.34 5.16
N SER A 146 -2.10 -0.60 6.07
CA SER A 146 -1.32 -0.42 7.31
C SER A 146 0.19 -0.27 7.09
N ILE A 147 0.69 -0.57 5.91
CA ILE A 147 2.12 -0.45 5.57
C ILE A 147 2.71 0.94 5.88
N CYS A 148 1.90 1.98 5.78
CA CYS A 148 2.33 3.36 6.01
C CYS A 148 2.24 3.81 7.47
N LEU A 149 1.70 3.00 8.39
CA LEU A 149 1.35 3.45 9.74
C LEU A 149 2.56 3.62 10.69
N ASN A 150 3.72 3.06 10.36
CA ASN A 150 4.92 3.24 11.17
C ASN A 150 5.37 4.70 11.31
N TYR A 151 4.95 5.54 10.36
CA TYR A 151 5.27 6.97 10.33
C TYR A 151 4.03 7.84 10.57
N PHE A 152 2.95 7.23 11.01
CA PHE A 152 1.69 7.92 11.27
C PHE A 152 1.47 8.08 12.77
N ASP A 153 1.22 9.31 13.20
CA ASP A 153 1.16 9.72 14.59
C ASP A 153 -0.27 9.95 15.09
N GLY A 154 -1.25 9.69 14.24
CA GLY A 154 -2.66 9.90 14.52
C GLY A 154 -3.37 8.65 15.05
N ILE A 155 -4.66 8.60 14.78
CA ILE A 155 -5.55 7.50 15.15
C ILE A 155 -5.77 6.63 13.92
N SER A 156 -5.60 5.32 14.09
CA SER A 156 -5.88 4.32 13.06
C SER A 156 -6.75 3.21 13.63
N GLU A 157 -7.67 2.71 12.82
CA GLU A 157 -8.48 1.54 13.15
C GLU A 157 -8.61 0.63 11.94
N PRO A 158 -8.41 -0.69 12.10
CA PRO A 158 -8.63 -1.64 11.02
C PRO A 158 -10.10 -1.70 10.65
N LEU A 159 -10.40 -1.87 9.36
CA LEU A 159 -11.76 -1.87 8.85
C LEU A 159 -12.25 -3.29 8.55
N PHE A 160 -13.55 -3.48 8.74
CA PHE A 160 -14.25 -4.73 8.45
C PHE A 160 -15.50 -4.43 7.63
N PHE A 161 -15.84 -5.35 6.75
CA PHE A 161 -17.14 -5.34 6.10
C PHE A 161 -18.24 -5.73 7.07
N ALA A 162 -19.49 -5.47 6.69
CA ALA A 162 -20.66 -5.78 7.51
C ALA A 162 -20.77 -7.28 7.84
N ASP A 163 -20.24 -8.16 6.99
CA ASP A 163 -20.19 -9.61 7.22
C ASP A 163 -19.05 -10.07 8.15
N GLY A 164 -18.24 -9.14 8.68
CA GLY A 164 -17.11 -9.42 9.55
C GLY A 164 -15.79 -9.69 8.84
N THR A 165 -15.79 -9.75 7.51
CA THR A 165 -14.55 -9.95 6.75
C THR A 165 -13.66 -8.70 6.84
N PRO A 166 -12.36 -8.85 7.17
CA PRO A 166 -11.46 -7.71 7.23
C PRO A 166 -11.14 -7.16 5.83
N LEU A 167 -10.96 -5.85 5.75
CA LEU A 167 -10.35 -5.25 4.57
C LEU A 167 -8.85 -5.50 4.65
N THR A 168 -8.27 -6.10 3.63
CA THR A 168 -6.85 -6.43 3.59
C THR A 168 -6.19 -6.05 2.27
N ARG A 169 -4.88 -5.89 2.32
CA ARG A 169 -4.03 -5.66 1.16
C ARG A 169 -2.92 -6.70 1.16
N SER A 170 -2.70 -7.35 0.03
CA SER A 170 -1.69 -8.40 -0.10
C SER A 170 -0.50 -7.90 -0.93
N THR A 171 0.70 -8.40 -0.58
CA THR A 171 1.94 -8.18 -1.33
C THR A 171 2.51 -9.52 -1.74
N TYR A 172 2.87 -9.64 -2.99
CA TYR A 172 3.47 -10.83 -3.58
C TYR A 172 4.84 -10.57 -4.16
#